data_2291510ef08d0807294686bec8caad97
#
_entry.id   2291510ef08d0807294686bec8caad97
#
_cell.length_a   1.000
_cell.length_b   1.000
_cell.length_c   1.000
_cell.angle_alpha   90.00
_cell.angle_beta   90.00
_cell.angle_gamma   90.00
#
_symmetry.space_group_name_H-M   'P 1'
#
loop_
_entity.id
_entity.type
_entity.pdbx_description
1 polymer ?
#
loop_
_entity_poly.entity_id
_entity_poly.type
_entity_poly.pdbx_seq_one_letter_code
_entity_poly.pdbx_strand_id
1 'polypeptide(L)'
;MNIYVGNLNYRVKEGDLQQVMEDYGAVSSVKVVMDRETGRSKGFAFIEMEDDAAAAKAIAELNGAEYMGRTMVVKEARPRV
;
A
#
# COMPACT_ATOMS: atom_id res chain seq x y z
N MET A 1 12.48 1.15 -1.31
CA MET A 1 11.61 0.55 -2.34
C MET A 1 10.22 1.15 -2.26
N ASN A 2 9.65 1.51 -3.39
CA ASN A 2 8.27 1.97 -3.46
C ASN A 2 7.34 0.81 -3.77
N ILE A 3 6.21 0.75 -3.10
CA ILE A 3 5.25 -0.34 -3.22
C ILE A 3 3.91 0.24 -3.67
N TYR A 4 3.32 -0.38 -4.70
CA TYR A 4 1.96 -0.08 -5.12
C TYR A 4 1.01 -1.07 -4.44
N VAL A 5 -0.06 -0.56 -3.85
CA VAL A 5 -1.12 -1.38 -3.26
C VAL A 5 -2.44 -0.94 -3.89
N GLY A 6 -3.09 -1.85 -4.58
CA GLY A 6 -4.31 -1.56 -5.31
C GLY A 6 -5.47 -2.45 -4.91
N ASN A 7 -6.61 -2.19 -5.52
CA ASN A 7 -7.88 -2.87 -5.24
C ASN A 7 -8.29 -2.78 -3.79
N LEU A 8 -8.00 -1.62 -3.17
CA LEU A 8 -8.32 -1.37 -1.77
C LEU A 8 -9.79 -0.99 -1.59
N ASN A 9 -10.34 -1.36 -0.44
CA ASN A 9 -11.62 -0.80 0.00
C ASN A 9 -11.46 0.72 0.15
N TYR A 10 -12.45 1.47 -0.29
CA TYR A 10 -12.39 2.94 -0.24
C TYR A 10 -12.30 3.51 1.18
N ARG A 11 -12.57 2.71 2.19
CA ARG A 11 -12.47 3.10 3.59
C ARG A 11 -11.05 2.97 4.16
N VAL A 12 -10.13 2.33 3.42
CA VAL A 12 -8.76 2.17 3.88
C VAL A 12 -8.06 3.52 3.90
N LYS A 13 -7.45 3.83 5.04
CA LYS A 13 -6.72 5.08 5.27
C LYS A 13 -5.22 4.82 5.38
N GLU A 14 -4.45 5.89 5.35
CA GLU A 14 -2.99 5.80 5.44
C GLU A 14 -2.53 5.10 6.71
N GLY A 15 -3.15 5.40 7.84
CA GLY A 15 -2.82 4.75 9.10
C GLY A 15 -3.07 3.24 9.09
N ASP A 16 -4.11 2.80 8.39
CA ASP A 16 -4.41 1.37 8.27
C ASP A 16 -3.29 0.64 7.52
N LEU A 17 -2.86 1.20 6.39
CA LEU A 17 -1.79 0.61 5.58
C LEU A 17 -0.44 0.67 6.28
N GLN A 18 -0.17 1.77 6.99
CA GLN A 18 1.06 1.89 7.76
C GLN A 18 1.14 0.77 8.79
N GLN A 19 0.06 0.52 9.52
CA GLN A 19 0.02 -0.52 10.54
C GLN A 19 0.25 -1.91 9.94
N VAL A 20 -0.38 -2.20 8.81
CA VAL A 20 -0.19 -3.48 8.11
C VAL A 20 1.27 -3.66 7.67
N MET A 21 1.86 -2.62 7.10
CA MET A 21 3.23 -2.67 6.58
C MET A 21 4.28 -2.71 7.69
N GLU A 22 4.01 -2.10 8.83
CA GLU A 22 4.95 -2.08 9.95
C GLU A 22 5.20 -3.46 10.53
N ASP A 23 4.32 -4.43 10.29
CA ASP A 23 4.56 -5.81 10.66
C ASP A 23 5.74 -6.43 9.90
N TYR A 24 6.14 -5.84 8.80
CA TYR A 24 7.25 -6.32 7.97
C TYR A 24 8.52 -5.52 8.16
N GLY A 25 8.42 -4.27 8.55
CA GLY A 25 9.56 -3.40 8.75
C GLY A 25 9.17 -1.93 8.83
N ALA A 26 10.18 -1.06 8.97
CA ALA A 26 9.94 0.37 9.08
C ALA A 26 9.35 0.94 7.80
N VAL A 27 8.34 1.78 7.93
CA VAL A 27 7.65 2.44 6.82
C VAL A 27 8.05 3.90 6.80
N SER A 28 8.61 4.36 5.68
CA SER A 28 9.03 5.76 5.51
C SER A 28 7.84 6.66 5.20
N SER A 29 6.94 6.21 4.33
CA SER A 29 5.76 7.01 4.01
C SER A 29 4.64 6.12 3.46
N VAL A 30 3.41 6.60 3.63
CA VAL A 30 2.21 5.98 3.06
C VAL A 30 1.37 7.10 2.46
N LYS A 31 0.94 6.91 1.21
CA LYS A 31 0.07 7.88 0.55
C LYS A 31 -1.07 7.17 -0.15
N VAL A 32 -2.28 7.36 0.37
CA VAL A 32 -3.50 6.90 -0.29
C VAL A 32 -3.90 7.95 -1.32
N VAL A 33 -4.09 7.51 -2.57
CA VAL A 33 -4.44 8.44 -3.64
C VAL A 33 -5.93 8.74 -3.58
N MET A 34 -6.25 10.03 -3.54
CA MET A 34 -7.62 10.52 -3.41
C MET A 34 -8.08 11.16 -4.72
N ASP A 35 -9.37 11.01 -5.00
CA ASP A 35 -10.01 11.69 -6.12
C ASP A 35 -10.25 13.16 -5.73
N ARG A 36 -9.77 14.08 -6.56
CA ARG A 36 -9.89 15.51 -6.27
C ARG A 36 -11.32 16.02 -6.35
N GLU A 37 -12.16 15.42 -7.17
CA GLU A 37 -13.53 15.87 -7.36
C GLU A 37 -14.44 15.43 -6.22
N THR A 38 -14.28 14.18 -5.76
CA THR A 38 -15.17 13.61 -4.75
C THR A 38 -14.57 13.59 -3.35
N GLY A 39 -13.24 13.75 -3.23
CA GLY A 39 -12.53 13.62 -1.97
C GLY A 39 -12.46 12.18 -1.45
N ARG A 40 -12.79 11.20 -2.27
CA ARG A 40 -12.78 9.79 -1.90
C ARG A 40 -11.52 9.10 -2.39
N SER A 41 -11.12 8.04 -1.69
CA SER A 41 -10.01 7.20 -2.11
C SER A 41 -10.29 6.60 -3.50
N LYS A 42 -9.25 6.56 -4.34
CA LYS A 42 -9.34 5.87 -5.64
C LYS A 42 -9.16 4.36 -5.51
N GLY A 43 -8.91 3.85 -4.29
CA GLY A 43 -8.74 2.43 -4.05
C GLY A 43 -7.32 1.94 -4.28
N PHE A 44 -6.33 2.83 -4.29
CA PHE A 44 -4.93 2.44 -4.35
C PHE A 44 -4.04 3.43 -3.60
N ALA A 45 -2.85 2.96 -3.27
CA ALA A 45 -1.91 3.73 -2.47
C ALA A 45 -0.47 3.41 -2.86
N PHE A 46 0.43 4.30 -2.48
CA PHE A 46 1.87 4.10 -2.62
C PHE A 46 2.52 4.13 -1.24
N ILE A 47 3.42 3.19 -1.02
CA ILE A 47 4.10 3.03 0.27
C ILE A 47 5.59 3.01 0.01
N GLU A 48 6.37 3.70 0.84
CA GLU A 48 7.82 3.68 0.75
C GLU A 48 8.40 2.98 1.97
N MET A 49 9.25 1.98 1.73
CA MET A 49 10.01 1.28 2.76
C MET A 49 11.49 1.29 2.34
N GLU A 50 12.36 1.65 3.27
CA GLU A 50 13.80 1.72 2.98
C GLU A 50 14.45 0.33 2.90
N ASP A 51 13.97 -0.61 3.70
CA ASP A 51 14.50 -1.97 3.72
C ASP A 51 13.87 -2.77 2.57
N ASP A 52 14.67 -3.05 1.54
CA ASP A 52 14.20 -3.78 0.36
C ASP A 52 13.78 -5.21 0.69
N ALA A 53 14.45 -5.85 1.64
CA ALA A 53 14.10 -7.22 2.06
C ALA A 53 12.73 -7.24 2.74
N ALA A 54 12.48 -6.27 3.64
CA ALA A 54 11.18 -6.15 4.29
C ALA A 54 10.08 -5.83 3.28
N ALA A 55 10.36 -4.94 2.34
CA ALA A 55 9.42 -4.59 1.27
C ALA A 55 9.09 -5.80 0.39
N ALA A 56 10.09 -6.56 0.00
CA ALA A 56 9.88 -7.75 -0.82
C ALA A 56 9.03 -8.79 -0.10
N LYS A 57 9.25 -8.97 1.19
CA LYS A 57 8.45 -9.88 2.01
C LYS A 57 7.00 -9.42 2.10
N ALA A 58 6.78 -8.12 2.31
CA ALA A 58 5.45 -7.55 2.37
C ALA A 58 4.71 -7.77 1.06
N ILE A 59 5.36 -7.52 -0.07
CA ILE A 59 4.78 -7.75 -1.40
C ILE A 59 4.39 -9.22 -1.55
N ALA A 60 5.31 -10.14 -1.24
CA ALA A 60 5.08 -11.57 -1.42
C ALA A 60 3.91 -12.08 -0.59
N GLU A 61 3.76 -11.60 0.63
CA GLU A 61 2.72 -12.07 1.55
C GLU A 61 1.39 -11.36 1.36
N LEU A 62 1.40 -10.09 0.99
CA LEU A 62 0.18 -9.29 0.89
C LEU A 62 -0.47 -9.32 -0.49
N ASN A 63 0.31 -9.57 -1.54
CA ASN A 63 -0.26 -9.67 -2.89
C ASN A 63 -1.22 -10.85 -2.96
N GLY A 64 -2.48 -10.58 -3.27
CA GLY A 64 -3.52 -11.60 -3.30
C GLY A 64 -4.19 -11.84 -1.95
N ALA A 65 -3.75 -11.15 -0.90
CA ALA A 65 -4.37 -11.29 0.42
C ALA A 65 -5.66 -10.48 0.50
N GLU A 66 -6.62 -11.01 1.22
CA GLU A 66 -7.87 -10.29 1.46
C GLU A 66 -7.70 -9.29 2.59
N TYR A 67 -8.13 -8.06 2.35
CA TYR A 67 -8.10 -7.00 3.36
C TYR A 67 -9.38 -6.17 3.24
N MET A 68 -10.11 -6.06 4.33
CA MET A 68 -11.39 -5.34 4.40
C MET A 68 -12.36 -5.77 3.27
N GLY A 69 -12.40 -7.08 2.99
CA GLY A 69 -13.33 -7.65 2.02
C GLY A 69 -12.89 -7.60 0.57
N ARG A 70 -11.67 -7.15 0.28
CA ARG A 70 -11.16 -7.07 -1.09
C ARG A 70 -9.78 -7.70 -1.19
N THR A 71 -9.52 -8.36 -2.30
CA THR A 71 -8.22 -8.96 -2.57
C THR A 71 -7.25 -7.89 -3.05
N MET A 72 -6.20 -7.65 -2.26
CA MET A 72 -5.22 -6.63 -2.59
C MET A 72 -4.32 -7.04 -3.74
N VAL A 73 -3.94 -6.04 -4.55
CA VAL A 73 -2.86 -6.16 -5.52
C VAL A 73 -1.66 -5.40 -4.95
N VAL A 74 -0.58 -6.11 -4.66
CA VAL A 74 0.62 -5.51 -4.07
C VAL A 74 1.81 -5.83 -4.94
N LYS A 75 2.52 -4.81 -5.39
CA LYS A 75 3.67 -4.97 -6.28
C LYS A 75 4.64 -3.83 -6.11
N GLU A 76 5.88 -4.04 -6.56
CA GLU A 76 6.87 -2.98 -6.57
C GLU A 76 6.44 -1.88 -7.54
N ALA A 77 6.48 -0.63 -7.06
CA ALA A 77 6.24 0.53 -7.89
C ALA A 77 7.57 1.15 -8.29
N ARG A 78 7.74 1.44 -9.57
CA ARG A 78 8.94 2.12 -10.02
C ARG A 78 8.80 3.61 -9.74
N PRO A 79 9.86 4.25 -9.21
CA PRO A 79 9.83 5.69 -9.04
C PRO A 79 9.66 6.37 -10.40
N ARG A 80 8.84 7.41 -10.43
CA ARG A 80 8.71 8.21 -11.64
C ARG A 80 9.97 9.04 -11.82
N VAL A 81 10.52 8.94 -12.98
CA VAL A 81 11.67 9.75 -13.36
C VAL A 81 11.20 11.07 -13.97
#